data_ee15127586ee08df653c96a71c9de173
#
_entry.id   ee15127586ee08df653c96a71c9de173
#
_cell.length_a   1.000
_cell.length_b   1.000
_cell.length_c   1.000
_cell.angle_alpha   90.00
_cell.angle_beta   90.00
_cell.angle_gamma   90.00
#
_symmetry.space_group_name_H-M   'P 1'
#
loop_
_entity.id
_entity.type
_entity.pdbx_description
1 polymer ?
#
loop_
_entity_poly.entity_id
_entity_poly.type
_entity_poly.pdbx_seq_one_letter_code
_entity_poly.pdbx_strand_id
1 'polypeptide(L)'
;YRRQRQMCIRERFKNVMTQIPQEQQIIPLNTSSVEKSSSEDNYEFEPEEDEILINLLPKNISTQIFKAMLENSASEQGSRMTAMDNATRNAGELVDKLSIEYNRSRQAAITKELIEIISGAESL
;
A
#
# COMPACT_ATOMS: atom_id res chain seq x y z
N TYR A 1 -13.55 16.28 34.09
CA TYR A 1 -12.78 15.12 33.57
C TYR A 1 -12.88 15.14 32.04
N ARG A 2 -11.84 15.67 31.34
CA ARG A 2 -11.72 15.48 29.90
C ARG A 2 -11.45 13.99 29.64
N ARG A 3 -12.42 13.28 29.10
CA ARG A 3 -12.19 11.92 28.60
C ARG A 3 -11.11 11.99 27.51
N GLN A 4 -9.92 11.51 27.82
CA GLN A 4 -8.86 11.39 26.82
C GLN A 4 -9.32 10.34 25.79
N ARG A 5 -9.48 10.78 24.56
CA ARG A 5 -9.73 9.89 23.43
C ARG A 5 -8.40 9.65 22.74
N GLN A 6 -7.99 8.42 22.64
CA GLN A 6 -6.83 8.04 21.83
C GLN A 6 -7.34 7.38 20.57
N MET A 7 -6.98 7.97 19.45
CA MET A 7 -7.34 7.50 18.11
C MET A 7 -6.06 7.10 17.38
N CYS A 8 -6.13 6.02 16.61
CA CYS A 8 -5.08 5.60 15.72
C CYS A 8 -5.57 5.78 14.28
N ILE A 9 -4.83 6.57 13.51
CA ILE A 9 -5.04 6.68 12.06
C ILE A 9 -4.13 5.66 11.41
N ARG A 10 -4.69 4.76 10.63
CA ARG A 10 -3.96 3.69 9.95
C ARG A 10 -4.52 3.44 8.57
N GLU A 11 -3.70 2.89 7.70
CA GLU A 11 -4.18 2.32 6.45
C GLU A 11 -4.68 0.90 6.69
N ARG A 12 -5.90 0.62 6.25
CA ARG A 12 -6.44 -0.72 6.21
C ARG A 12 -6.12 -1.36 4.87
N PHE A 13 -5.39 -2.45 4.90
CA PHE A 13 -5.12 -3.25 3.71
C PHE A 13 -6.39 -3.99 3.27
N LYS A 14 -6.92 -3.65 2.11
CA LYS A 14 -8.05 -4.35 1.50
C LYS A 14 -7.56 -5.32 0.42
N ASN A 15 -6.74 -4.83 -0.48
CA ASN A 15 -6.04 -5.60 -1.51
C ASN A 15 -4.79 -4.82 -1.95
N VAL A 16 -3.97 -5.42 -2.82
CA VAL A 16 -2.72 -4.81 -3.32
C VAL A 16 -2.95 -3.46 -4.00
N MET A 17 -4.11 -3.28 -4.64
CA MET A 17 -4.43 -2.05 -5.39
C MET A 17 -5.17 -1.00 -4.56
N THR A 18 -5.76 -1.38 -3.41
CA THR A 18 -6.64 -0.49 -2.66
C THR A 18 -6.28 -0.52 -1.18
N GLN A 19 -5.78 0.60 -0.69
CA GLN A 19 -5.56 0.88 0.72
C GLN A 19 -6.52 1.99 1.15
N ILE A 20 -7.13 1.84 2.32
CA ILE A 20 -8.13 2.79 2.82
C ILE A 20 -7.63 3.36 4.13
N PRO A 21 -7.38 4.69 4.21
CA PRO A 21 -7.09 5.33 5.48
C PRO A 21 -8.31 5.22 6.40
N GLN A 22 -8.10 4.73 7.61
CA GLN A 22 -9.15 4.52 8.58
C GLN A 22 -8.73 5.03 9.95
N GLU A 23 -9.65 5.72 10.60
CA GLU A 23 -9.52 6.10 12.00
C GLU A 23 -10.14 5.01 12.88
N GLN A 24 -9.38 4.57 13.87
CA GLN A 24 -9.86 3.62 14.87
C GLN A 24 -9.67 4.20 16.26
N GLN A 25 -10.76 4.28 17.01
CA GLN A 25 -10.71 4.66 18.40
C GLN A 25 -10.21 3.48 19.23
N ILE A 26 -9.13 3.68 19.98
CA ILE A 26 -8.54 2.67 20.86
C ILE A 26 -9.10 2.84 22.28
N ILE A 27 -9.19 4.08 22.76
CA ILE A 27 -9.67 4.41 24.10
C ILE A 27 -10.67 5.58 24.00
N PRO A 28 -11.86 5.48 24.64
CA PRO A 28 -12.41 4.31 25.35
C PRO A 28 -12.80 3.18 24.38
N LEU A 29 -12.86 1.96 24.91
CA LEU A 29 -13.36 0.81 24.17
C LEU A 29 -14.83 1.02 23.79
N ASN A 30 -15.14 0.77 22.53
CA ASN A 30 -16.50 0.96 22.01
C ASN A 30 -17.32 -0.30 22.28
N THR A 31 -18.09 -0.27 23.35
CA THR A 31 -18.95 -1.39 23.79
C THR A 31 -20.35 -1.36 23.17
N SER A 32 -20.64 -0.35 22.32
CA SER A 32 -21.97 -0.16 21.74
C SER A 32 -22.39 -1.24 20.74
N SER A 33 -21.45 -2.06 20.26
CA SER A 33 -21.71 -3.19 19.34
C SER A 33 -21.91 -4.53 20.05
N VAL A 34 -21.77 -4.56 21.37
CA VAL A 34 -22.08 -5.76 22.15
C VAL A 34 -23.60 -5.78 22.32
N GLU A 35 -24.29 -6.47 21.40
CA GLU A 35 -25.65 -6.87 21.64
C GLU A 35 -25.66 -7.64 22.95
N LYS A 36 -26.46 -7.17 23.91
CA LYS A 36 -26.72 -7.95 25.11
C LYS A 36 -27.40 -9.22 24.63
N SER A 37 -26.60 -10.25 24.38
CA SER A 37 -27.14 -11.59 24.26
C SER A 37 -27.87 -11.87 25.59
N SER A 38 -29.17 -11.93 25.51
CA SER A 38 -30.09 -12.17 26.64
C SER A 38 -30.02 -13.62 27.12
N SER A 39 -28.98 -14.35 26.82
CA SER A 39 -28.65 -15.60 27.49
C SER A 39 -27.89 -15.22 28.75
N GLU A 40 -28.56 -15.33 29.88
CA GLU A 40 -27.97 -15.36 31.22
C GLU A 40 -27.12 -16.64 31.37
N ASP A 41 -26.12 -16.80 30.53
CA ASP A 41 -25.09 -17.82 30.71
C ASP A 41 -24.24 -17.35 31.89
N ASN A 42 -24.50 -17.96 33.04
CA ASN A 42 -23.76 -17.69 34.27
C ASN A 42 -22.39 -18.33 34.15
N TYR A 43 -21.40 -17.57 33.64
CA TYR A 43 -20.01 -18.00 33.57
C TYR A 43 -19.35 -17.81 34.94
N GLU A 44 -18.79 -18.89 35.49
CA GLU A 44 -17.89 -18.81 36.64
C GLU A 44 -16.48 -18.44 36.13
N PHE A 45 -15.92 -17.35 36.67
CA PHE A 45 -14.57 -16.90 36.31
C PHE A 45 -13.58 -17.28 37.41
N GLU A 46 -12.48 -17.94 37.02
CA GLU A 46 -11.31 -18.15 37.85
C GLU A 46 -10.05 -17.63 37.11
N PRO A 47 -9.32 -16.66 37.64
CA PRO A 47 -9.50 -15.81 38.84
C PRO A 47 -10.63 -14.77 38.71
N GLU A 48 -10.79 -13.90 39.73
CA GLU A 48 -11.83 -12.86 39.75
C GLU A 48 -11.80 -11.99 38.48
N GLU A 49 -12.99 -11.52 38.05
CA GLU A 49 -13.19 -10.73 36.82
C GLU A 49 -12.25 -9.52 36.74
N ASP A 50 -12.03 -8.82 37.84
CA ASP A 50 -11.18 -7.64 37.91
C ASP A 50 -9.70 -7.97 37.63
N GLU A 51 -9.21 -9.10 38.09
CA GLU A 51 -7.83 -9.53 37.84
C GLU A 51 -7.64 -9.93 36.36
N ILE A 52 -8.64 -10.60 35.78
CA ILE A 52 -8.64 -10.93 34.34
C ILE A 52 -8.62 -9.65 33.51
N LEU A 53 -9.46 -8.66 33.84
CA LEU A 53 -9.55 -7.41 33.11
C LEU A 53 -8.25 -6.58 33.17
N ILE A 54 -7.59 -6.53 34.34
CA ILE A 54 -6.29 -5.83 34.50
C ILE A 54 -5.23 -6.39 33.52
N ASN A 55 -5.22 -7.69 33.29
CA ASN A 55 -4.28 -8.32 32.37
C ASN A 55 -4.72 -8.28 30.91
N LEU A 56 -6.02 -8.39 30.64
CA LEU A 56 -6.57 -8.50 29.30
C LEU A 56 -6.60 -7.15 28.57
N LEU A 57 -6.91 -6.04 29.27
CA LEU A 57 -7.01 -4.72 28.66
C LEU A 57 -5.69 -4.23 28.05
N PRO A 58 -4.55 -4.27 28.74
CA PRO A 58 -3.25 -3.91 28.13
C PRO A 58 -2.89 -4.80 26.96
N LYS A 59 -3.16 -6.11 27.07
CA LYS A 59 -2.87 -7.07 26.00
C LYS A 59 -3.73 -6.81 24.76
N ASN A 60 -4.99 -6.45 24.94
CA ASN A 60 -5.88 -6.07 23.82
C ASN A 60 -5.37 -4.82 23.11
N ILE A 61 -4.99 -3.77 23.84
CA ILE A 61 -4.42 -2.54 23.26
C ILE A 61 -3.15 -2.86 22.47
N SER A 62 -2.24 -3.64 23.08
CA SER A 62 -1.00 -4.05 22.42
C SER A 62 -1.27 -4.81 21.12
N THR A 63 -2.23 -5.73 21.14
CA THR A 63 -2.63 -6.51 19.94
C THR A 63 -3.23 -5.61 18.87
N GLN A 64 -4.05 -4.62 19.23
CA GLN A 64 -4.63 -3.68 18.27
C GLN A 64 -3.55 -2.80 17.62
N ILE A 65 -2.58 -2.32 18.40
CA ILE A 65 -1.45 -1.54 17.89
C ILE A 65 -0.60 -2.41 16.96
N PHE A 66 -0.27 -3.62 17.37
CA PHE A 66 0.50 -4.55 16.55
C PHE A 66 -0.19 -4.88 15.23
N LYS A 67 -1.49 -5.14 15.28
CA LYS A 67 -2.30 -5.33 14.06
C LYS A 67 -2.25 -4.11 13.15
N ALA A 68 -2.36 -2.89 13.70
CA ALA A 68 -2.29 -1.66 12.93
C ALA A 68 -0.93 -1.49 12.23
N MET A 69 0.17 -1.82 12.92
CA MET A 69 1.53 -1.78 12.35
C MET A 69 1.69 -2.79 11.20
N LEU A 70 1.20 -4.01 11.36
CA LEU A 70 1.25 -5.02 10.31
C LEU A 70 0.43 -4.64 9.08
N GLU A 71 -0.78 -4.11 9.28
CA GLU A 71 -1.63 -3.64 8.19
C GLU A 71 -0.98 -2.46 7.43
N ASN A 72 -0.37 -1.53 8.15
CA ASN A 72 0.35 -0.41 7.55
C ASN A 72 1.55 -0.88 6.73
N SER A 73 2.34 -1.81 7.26
CA SER A 73 3.48 -2.39 6.55
C SER A 73 3.03 -3.15 5.29
N ALA A 74 1.95 -3.93 5.38
CA ALA A 74 1.38 -4.63 4.24
C ALA A 74 0.87 -3.64 3.16
N SER A 75 0.22 -2.56 3.56
CA SER A 75 -0.25 -1.49 2.66
C SER A 75 0.91 -0.82 1.94
N GLU A 76 1.98 -0.49 2.65
CA GLU A 76 3.19 0.10 2.06
C GLU A 76 3.82 -0.81 1.02
N GLN A 77 3.98 -2.10 1.32
CA GLN A 77 4.55 -3.06 0.37
C GLN A 77 3.64 -3.28 -0.85
N GLY A 78 2.33 -3.34 -0.64
CA GLY A 78 1.35 -3.43 -1.72
C GLY A 78 1.39 -2.22 -2.65
N SER A 79 1.43 -1.03 -2.09
CA SER A 79 1.54 0.23 -2.83
C SER A 79 2.86 0.31 -3.63
N ARG A 80 3.97 -0.10 -3.01
CA ARG A 80 5.28 -0.16 -3.67
C ARG A 80 5.27 -1.14 -4.83
N MET A 81 4.68 -2.33 -4.66
CA MET A 81 4.55 -3.33 -5.71
C MET A 81 3.78 -2.77 -6.91
N THR A 82 2.64 -2.14 -6.69
CA THR A 82 1.83 -1.52 -7.75
C THR A 82 2.57 -0.39 -8.47
N ALA A 83 3.29 0.44 -7.72
CA ALA A 83 4.10 1.52 -8.29
C ALA A 83 5.23 0.99 -9.17
N MET A 84 5.93 -0.06 -8.72
CA MET A 84 7.01 -0.69 -9.49
C MET A 84 6.51 -1.42 -10.73
N ASP A 85 5.35 -2.07 -10.67
CA ASP A 85 4.72 -2.69 -11.83
C ASP A 85 4.39 -1.64 -12.90
N ASN A 86 3.77 -0.55 -12.52
CA ASN A 86 3.49 0.58 -13.40
C ASN A 86 4.79 1.19 -13.99
N ALA A 87 5.82 1.35 -13.17
CA ALA A 87 7.11 1.86 -13.62
C ALA A 87 7.76 0.93 -14.65
N THR A 88 7.72 -0.37 -14.43
CA THR A 88 8.27 -1.38 -15.35
C THR A 88 7.53 -1.36 -16.69
N ARG A 89 6.21 -1.28 -16.67
CA ARG A 89 5.41 -1.17 -17.90
C ARG A 89 5.72 0.10 -18.66
N ASN A 90 5.76 1.25 -17.99
CA ASN A 90 6.09 2.53 -18.63
C ASN A 90 7.52 2.53 -19.19
N ALA A 91 8.47 1.89 -18.51
CA ALA A 91 9.85 1.74 -18.99
C ALA A 91 9.89 0.87 -20.25
N GLY A 92 9.13 -0.21 -20.32
CA GLY A 92 8.98 -1.03 -21.52
C GLY A 92 8.49 -0.23 -22.73
N GLU A 93 7.40 0.50 -22.57
CA GLU A 93 6.85 1.37 -23.60
C GLU A 93 7.85 2.45 -24.07
N LEU A 94 8.62 3.00 -23.14
CA LEU A 94 9.68 3.97 -23.48
C LEU A 94 10.82 3.35 -24.28
N VAL A 95 11.25 2.14 -23.91
CA VAL A 95 12.29 1.39 -24.66
C VAL A 95 11.85 1.11 -26.08
N ASP A 96 10.60 0.66 -26.27
CA ASP A 96 10.06 0.40 -27.61
C ASP A 96 10.01 1.68 -28.45
N LYS A 97 9.55 2.78 -27.88
CA LYS A 97 9.53 4.10 -28.54
C LYS A 97 10.92 4.56 -28.94
N LEU A 98 11.89 4.46 -28.03
CA LEU A 98 13.27 4.85 -28.30
C LEU A 98 13.93 3.96 -29.34
N SER A 99 13.61 2.67 -29.38
CA SER A 99 14.11 1.73 -30.39
C SER A 99 13.62 2.09 -31.79
N ILE A 100 12.37 2.50 -31.93
CA ILE A 100 11.81 2.99 -33.21
C ILE A 100 12.51 4.28 -33.63
N GLU A 101 12.68 5.24 -32.72
CA GLU A 101 13.34 6.52 -32.98
C GLU A 101 14.83 6.34 -33.36
N TYR A 102 15.51 5.46 -32.66
CA TYR A 102 16.90 5.09 -33.00
C TYR A 102 17.00 4.49 -34.40
N ASN A 103 16.15 3.54 -34.73
CA ASN A 103 16.17 2.92 -36.07
C ASN A 103 15.87 3.95 -37.18
N ARG A 104 14.92 4.86 -36.95
CA ARG A 104 14.59 5.95 -37.87
C ARG A 104 15.76 6.89 -38.05
N SER A 105 16.39 7.29 -36.96
CA SER A 105 17.58 8.18 -37.00
C SER A 105 18.75 7.51 -37.71
N ARG A 106 19.02 6.24 -37.45
CA ARG A 106 20.05 5.46 -38.14
C ARG A 106 19.80 5.39 -39.66
N GLN A 107 18.55 5.10 -40.07
CA GLN A 107 18.21 5.07 -41.50
C GLN A 107 18.39 6.45 -42.16
N ALA A 108 17.98 7.50 -41.47
CA ALA A 108 18.18 8.88 -41.97
C ALA A 108 19.68 9.23 -42.13
N ALA A 109 20.53 8.83 -41.19
CA ALA A 109 21.97 9.03 -41.29
C ALA A 109 22.57 8.27 -42.46
N ILE A 110 22.25 6.99 -42.64
CA ILE A 110 22.69 6.18 -43.76
C ILE A 110 22.24 6.79 -45.10
N THR A 111 20.99 7.23 -45.18
CA THR A 111 20.45 7.86 -46.40
C THR A 111 21.19 9.15 -46.73
N LYS A 112 21.50 9.97 -45.72
CA LYS A 112 22.25 11.20 -45.89
C LYS A 112 23.64 10.92 -46.41
N GLU A 113 24.37 9.96 -45.84
CA GLU A 113 25.72 9.56 -46.31
C GLU A 113 25.66 9.04 -47.77
N LEU A 114 24.65 8.24 -48.14
CA LEU A 114 24.49 7.80 -49.52
C LEU A 114 24.24 8.95 -50.49
N ILE A 115 23.43 9.93 -50.12
CA ILE A 115 23.19 11.13 -50.96
C ILE A 115 24.48 11.93 -51.11
N GLU A 116 25.26 12.09 -50.06
CA GLU A 116 26.54 12.80 -50.10
C GLU A 116 27.54 12.10 -51.03
N ILE A 117 27.61 10.77 -51.02
CA ILE A 117 28.46 9.99 -51.92
C ILE A 117 28.02 10.14 -53.38
N ILE A 118 26.72 10.06 -53.67
CA ILE A 118 26.19 10.19 -55.02
C ILE A 118 26.44 11.59 -55.56
N SER A 119 26.16 12.61 -54.77
CA SER A 119 26.40 14.02 -55.19
C SER A 119 27.87 14.33 -55.40
N GLY A 120 28.75 13.71 -54.59
CA GLY A 120 30.18 13.79 -54.80
C GLY A 120 30.67 13.11 -56.06
N ALA A 121 30.05 12.01 -56.45
CA ALA A 121 30.36 11.28 -57.68
C ALA A 121 29.84 12.01 -58.96
N GLU A 122 28.73 12.74 -58.88
CA GLU A 122 28.21 13.54 -59.98
C GLU A 122 28.99 14.85 -60.19
N SER A 123 29.78 15.29 -59.25
CA SER A 123 30.58 16.51 -59.30
C SER A 123 31.99 16.31 -59.91
N LEU A 124 32.37 15.06 -60.21
CA LEU A 124 33.60 14.69 -60.92
C LEU A 124 33.32 14.45 -62.41
#